data_cb10333524ecd5a048848afa741e71a8
#
_entry.id   cb10333524ecd5a048848afa741e71a8
#
_cell.length_a   1.000
_cell.length_b   1.000
_cell.length_c   1.000
_cell.angle_alpha   90.00
_cell.angle_beta   90.00
_cell.angle_gamma   90.00
#
_symmetry.space_group_name_H-M   'P 1'
#
loop_
_entity.id
_entity.type
_entity.pdbx_description
1 polymer ?
#
loop_
_entity_poly.entity_id
_entity_poly.type
_entity_poly.pdbx_seq_one_letter_code
_entity_poly.pdbx_strand_id
1 'polypeptide(L)'
;RSIRGFLDKPVPPKVIREIVEKAARAPSGGNLQPWHIQVVGGAPLDELKAIMRQRVVEEPKGEPAEYHIYPPELVSPYRERRFQVGEDLYGHLGIPREDKAARRQQFARNFQFFGAPLALFCTVDRRMGPPQWSDLGMYLQNVMLLLREAGLDSCPQECWAMYPETMRRFLGTPPERMLFTGMAIGYADPDAAANRLVAQRAPVEEFAQFIGI
;
A
#
# COMPACT_ATOMS: atom_id res chain seq x y z
N ARG A 1 -1.74 -10.55 -4.79
CA ARG A 1 -1.00 -10.55 -3.50
C ARG A 1 -0.03 -9.37 -3.44
N SER A 2 0.36 -8.94 -2.23
CA SER A 2 1.37 -7.90 -2.05
C SER A 2 2.78 -8.43 -2.34
N ILE A 3 3.50 -7.76 -3.23
CA ILE A 3 4.90 -8.07 -3.60
C ILE A 3 5.84 -7.14 -2.82
N ARG A 4 6.88 -7.70 -2.20
CA ARG A 4 7.82 -6.97 -1.33
C ARG A 4 9.28 -7.15 -1.73
N GLY A 5 9.51 -7.31 -3.03
CA GLY A 5 10.80 -7.32 -3.73
C GLY A 5 10.53 -7.13 -5.20
N PHE A 6 11.12 -6.08 -5.79
CA PHE A 6 10.91 -5.74 -7.20
C PHE A 6 12.23 -5.69 -7.94
N LEU A 7 12.18 -6.03 -9.23
CA LEU A 7 13.31 -5.88 -10.15
C LEU A 7 13.51 -4.39 -10.46
N ASP A 8 14.75 -3.99 -10.66
CA ASP A 8 15.11 -2.69 -11.23
C ASP A 8 14.88 -2.73 -12.74
N LYS A 9 13.59 -2.74 -13.11
CA LYS A 9 13.15 -2.79 -14.50
C LYS A 9 12.09 -1.71 -14.71
N PRO A 10 12.32 -0.79 -15.68
CA PRO A 10 11.40 0.31 -15.91
C PRO A 10 10.03 -0.19 -16.37
N VAL A 11 8.98 0.49 -15.91
CA VAL A 11 7.60 0.27 -16.35
C VAL A 11 7.28 1.33 -17.41
N PRO A 12 6.76 0.93 -18.60
CA PRO A 12 6.42 1.88 -19.63
C PRO A 12 5.33 2.87 -19.18
N PRO A 13 5.54 4.20 -19.31
CA PRO A 13 4.58 5.21 -18.85
C PRO A 13 3.18 5.06 -19.47
N LYS A 14 3.12 4.62 -20.74
CA LYS A 14 1.85 4.38 -21.45
C LYS A 14 1.01 3.31 -20.73
N VAL A 15 1.63 2.20 -20.31
CA VAL A 15 0.94 1.11 -19.63
C VAL A 15 0.30 1.60 -18.33
N ILE A 16 1.05 2.35 -17.53
CA ILE A 16 0.55 2.87 -16.25
C ILE A 16 -0.60 3.88 -16.47
N ARG A 17 -0.50 4.73 -17.47
CA ARG A 17 -1.56 5.69 -17.82
C ARG A 17 -2.85 4.97 -18.18
N GLU A 18 -2.78 3.97 -19.05
CA GLU A 18 -3.93 3.17 -19.48
C GLU A 18 -4.58 2.42 -18.29
N ILE A 19 -3.76 1.89 -17.37
CA ILE A 19 -4.25 1.22 -16.17
C ILE A 19 -5.00 2.19 -15.26
N VAL A 20 -4.44 3.36 -14.97
CA VAL A 20 -5.06 4.38 -14.12
C VAL A 20 -6.40 4.85 -14.73
N GLU A 21 -6.44 5.04 -16.04
CA GLU A 21 -7.67 5.41 -16.76
C GLU A 21 -8.73 4.31 -16.72
N LYS A 22 -8.36 3.07 -17.06
CA LYS A 22 -9.30 1.92 -17.02
C LYS A 22 -9.79 1.65 -15.60
N ALA A 23 -8.95 1.77 -14.59
CA ALA A 23 -9.32 1.57 -13.20
C ALA A 23 -10.42 2.53 -12.72
N ALA A 24 -10.52 3.73 -13.32
CA ALA A 24 -11.55 4.71 -13.03
C ALA A 24 -12.97 4.27 -13.46
N ARG A 25 -13.10 3.09 -14.09
CA ARG A 25 -14.41 2.44 -14.28
C ARG A 25 -14.94 1.76 -13.01
N ALA A 26 -14.20 1.83 -11.91
CA ALA A 26 -14.72 1.42 -10.61
C ALA A 26 -16.01 2.17 -10.28
N PRO A 27 -17.03 1.51 -9.71
CA PRO A 27 -18.22 2.20 -9.23
C PRO A 27 -17.88 3.09 -8.04
N SER A 28 -18.69 4.15 -7.86
CA SER A 28 -18.64 4.99 -6.64
C SER A 28 -20.04 5.47 -6.31
N GLY A 29 -20.32 5.65 -5.02
CA GLY A 29 -21.61 6.13 -4.54
C GLY A 29 -21.96 7.48 -5.17
N GLY A 30 -23.15 7.56 -5.83
CA GLY A 30 -23.56 8.76 -6.55
C GLY A 30 -22.59 9.24 -7.66
N ASN A 31 -21.72 8.34 -8.12
CA ASN A 31 -20.67 8.65 -9.10
C ASN A 31 -19.70 9.76 -8.64
N LEU A 32 -19.39 9.81 -7.33
CA LEU A 32 -18.55 10.86 -6.74
C LEU A 32 -17.08 10.78 -7.20
N GLN A 33 -16.59 9.59 -7.55
CA GLN A 33 -15.22 9.36 -8.02
C GLN A 33 -14.17 10.02 -7.11
N PRO A 34 -14.13 9.66 -5.81
CA PRO A 34 -13.42 10.43 -4.78
C PRO A 34 -11.90 10.29 -4.80
N TRP A 35 -11.36 9.48 -5.70
CA TRP A 35 -9.94 9.20 -5.83
C TRP A 35 -9.19 10.33 -6.54
N HIS A 36 -8.06 10.73 -5.98
CA HIS A 36 -7.07 11.59 -6.62
C HIS A 36 -5.74 10.86 -6.64
N ILE A 37 -5.23 10.60 -7.85
CA ILE A 37 -4.09 9.70 -8.05
C ILE A 37 -2.88 10.47 -8.53
N GLN A 38 -1.74 10.21 -7.89
CA GLN A 38 -0.43 10.68 -8.31
C GLN A 38 0.48 9.46 -8.52
N VAL A 39 1.08 9.36 -9.69
CA VAL A 39 2.08 8.33 -10.00
C VAL A 39 3.44 8.99 -10.06
N VAL A 40 4.39 8.42 -9.32
CA VAL A 40 5.74 8.97 -9.14
C VAL A 40 6.76 7.92 -9.57
N GLY A 41 7.75 8.32 -10.38
CA GLY A 41 8.85 7.48 -10.83
C GLY A 41 10.09 8.32 -11.15
N GLY A 42 11.21 7.67 -11.46
CA GLY A 42 12.46 8.34 -11.80
C GLY A 42 12.99 9.24 -10.69
N ALA A 43 13.62 10.36 -11.05
CA ALA A 43 14.28 11.27 -10.10
C ALA A 43 13.36 11.74 -8.94
N PRO A 44 12.08 12.11 -9.15
CA PRO A 44 11.16 12.41 -8.03
C PRO A 44 10.97 11.25 -7.05
N LEU A 45 10.92 10.00 -7.53
CA LEU A 45 10.82 8.84 -6.65
C LEU A 45 12.10 8.64 -5.83
N ASP A 46 13.26 8.87 -6.43
CA ASP A 46 14.55 8.78 -5.74
C ASP A 46 14.71 9.87 -4.69
N GLU A 47 14.22 11.08 -4.97
CA GLU A 47 14.13 12.17 -4.01
C GLU A 47 13.25 11.78 -2.82
N LEU A 48 12.04 11.25 -3.06
CA LEU A 48 11.17 10.78 -1.98
C LEU A 48 11.83 9.69 -1.14
N LYS A 49 12.49 8.71 -1.78
CA LYS A 49 13.24 7.67 -1.07
C LYS A 49 14.36 8.27 -0.19
N ALA A 50 15.02 9.34 -0.65
CA ALA A 50 16.05 10.04 0.13
C ALA A 50 15.44 10.77 1.34
N ILE A 51 14.36 11.53 1.14
CA ILE A 51 13.61 12.18 2.22
C ILE A 51 13.20 11.14 3.27
N MET A 52 12.63 10.03 2.85
CA MET A 52 12.12 9.02 3.77
C MET A 52 13.23 8.27 4.52
N ARG A 53 14.43 8.07 3.93
CA ARG A 53 15.57 7.52 4.69
C ARG A 53 15.92 8.38 5.91
N GLN A 54 15.81 9.69 5.79
CA GLN A 54 16.03 10.61 6.90
C GLN A 54 14.84 10.61 7.87
N ARG A 55 13.61 10.75 7.36
CA ARG A 55 12.41 10.87 8.20
C ARG A 55 12.16 9.66 9.09
N VAL A 56 12.40 8.43 8.62
CA VAL A 56 12.21 7.23 9.44
C VAL A 56 13.22 7.10 10.59
N VAL A 57 14.33 7.81 10.53
CA VAL A 57 15.32 7.91 11.62
C VAL A 57 14.94 9.01 12.60
N GLU A 58 14.54 10.17 12.10
CA GLU A 58 14.17 11.33 12.91
C GLU A 58 12.85 11.11 13.65
N GLU A 59 11.86 10.54 12.97
CA GLU A 59 10.50 10.32 13.46
C GLU A 59 10.11 8.83 13.33
N PRO A 60 10.74 7.92 14.07
CA PRO A 60 10.54 6.46 13.88
C PRO A 60 9.11 5.98 14.20
N LYS A 61 8.32 6.79 14.90
CA LYS A 61 6.90 6.52 15.19
C LYS A 61 5.96 7.14 14.16
N GLY A 62 6.50 7.94 13.23
CA GLY A 62 5.74 8.74 12.29
C GLY A 62 5.30 10.09 12.85
N GLU A 63 4.68 10.87 12.01
CA GLU A 63 4.05 12.17 12.31
C GLU A 63 2.65 11.96 12.94
N PRO A 64 1.99 13.01 13.45
CA PRO A 64 0.60 12.92 13.91
C PRO A 64 -0.30 12.37 12.80
N ALA A 65 -0.91 11.21 13.05
CA ALA A 65 -1.72 10.51 12.06
C ALA A 65 -3.05 11.23 11.80
N GLU A 66 -3.46 11.28 10.55
CA GLU A 66 -4.75 11.85 10.13
C GLU A 66 -5.91 10.85 10.30
N TYR A 67 -5.61 9.57 10.34
CA TYR A 67 -6.55 8.49 10.66
C TYR A 67 -5.79 7.27 11.21
N HIS A 68 -6.50 6.39 11.90
CA HIS A 68 -5.92 5.15 12.40
C HIS A 68 -5.85 4.09 11.29
N ILE A 69 -4.64 3.63 10.95
CA ILE A 69 -4.42 2.51 10.01
C ILE A 69 -5.10 1.23 10.54
N TYR A 70 -5.04 1.01 11.84
CA TYR A 70 -5.75 -0.07 12.54
C TYR A 70 -6.54 0.50 13.70
N PRO A 71 -7.66 -0.14 14.08
CA PRO A 71 -8.33 0.21 15.33
C PRO A 71 -7.35 0.16 16.51
N PRO A 72 -7.42 1.11 17.47
CA PRO A 72 -6.54 1.14 18.65
C PRO A 72 -6.54 -0.18 19.41
N GLU A 73 -7.70 -0.81 19.52
CA GLU A 73 -7.88 -2.13 20.14
C GLU A 73 -8.29 -3.14 19.08
N LEU A 74 -7.29 -3.80 18.50
CA LEU A 74 -7.54 -4.87 17.56
C LEU A 74 -7.83 -6.18 18.32
N VAL A 75 -9.04 -6.70 18.14
CA VAL A 75 -9.52 -7.92 18.82
C VAL A 75 -9.44 -9.14 17.91
N SER A 76 -9.68 -10.33 18.50
CA SER A 76 -9.83 -11.59 17.74
C SER A 76 -11.02 -11.50 16.76
N PRO A 77 -10.93 -12.12 15.57
CA PRO A 77 -9.79 -12.88 15.02
C PRO A 77 -8.77 -11.99 14.27
N TYR A 78 -9.00 -10.68 14.20
CA TYR A 78 -8.19 -9.75 13.39
C TYR A 78 -6.77 -9.60 13.93
N ARG A 79 -6.62 -9.59 15.26
CA ARG A 79 -5.32 -9.50 15.93
C ARG A 79 -4.45 -10.72 15.59
N GLU A 80 -5.00 -11.92 15.67
CA GLU A 80 -4.32 -13.18 15.38
C GLU A 80 -3.93 -13.26 13.92
N ARG A 81 -4.83 -12.90 13.00
CA ARG A 81 -4.55 -12.87 11.55
C ARG A 81 -3.42 -11.92 11.20
N ARG A 82 -3.44 -10.71 11.81
CA ARG A 82 -2.36 -9.72 11.61
C ARG A 82 -1.03 -10.22 12.18
N PHE A 83 -1.05 -10.84 13.34
CA PHE A 83 0.13 -11.43 13.97
C PHE A 83 0.72 -12.53 13.09
N GLN A 84 -0.11 -13.49 12.68
CA GLN A 84 0.32 -14.65 11.91
C GLN A 84 0.96 -14.24 10.57
N VAL A 85 0.32 -13.38 9.79
CA VAL A 85 0.89 -12.95 8.50
C VAL A 85 2.22 -12.20 8.68
N GLY A 86 2.40 -11.51 9.80
CA GLY A 86 3.67 -10.88 10.15
C GLY A 86 4.76 -11.90 10.44
N GLU A 87 4.48 -12.90 11.27
CA GLU A 87 5.45 -13.96 11.60
C GLU A 87 5.80 -14.80 10.37
N ASP A 88 4.83 -15.13 9.51
CA ASP A 88 5.07 -15.84 8.24
C ASP A 88 6.03 -15.04 7.33
N LEU A 89 5.81 -13.72 7.21
CA LEU A 89 6.70 -12.86 6.42
C LEU A 89 8.13 -12.87 6.96
N TYR A 90 8.27 -12.65 8.27
CA TYR A 90 9.60 -12.64 8.90
C TYR A 90 10.26 -14.00 8.89
N GLY A 91 9.48 -15.09 8.97
CA GLY A 91 9.96 -16.46 8.80
C GLY A 91 10.60 -16.69 7.42
N HIS A 92 9.93 -16.26 6.34
CA HIS A 92 10.50 -16.31 4.98
C HIS A 92 11.77 -15.47 4.83
N LEU A 93 11.89 -14.39 5.58
CA LEU A 93 13.06 -13.52 5.58
C LEU A 93 14.20 -14.00 6.49
N GLY A 94 13.99 -15.04 7.29
CA GLY A 94 14.95 -15.50 8.29
C GLY A 94 15.20 -14.50 9.41
N ILE A 95 14.23 -13.62 9.72
CA ILE A 95 14.36 -12.58 10.75
C ILE A 95 13.61 -13.04 12.01
N PRO A 96 14.31 -13.46 13.06
CA PRO A 96 13.68 -13.93 14.29
C PRO A 96 12.93 -12.82 15.03
N ARG A 97 12.03 -13.21 15.92
CA ARG A 97 11.14 -12.26 16.63
C ARG A 97 11.90 -11.31 17.57
N GLU A 98 12.96 -11.79 18.15
CA GLU A 98 13.84 -11.04 19.06
C GLU A 98 14.69 -10.00 18.35
N ASP A 99 15.00 -10.19 17.06
CA ASP A 99 15.75 -9.22 16.28
C ASP A 99 14.89 -8.03 15.86
N LYS A 100 14.64 -7.15 16.83
CA LYS A 100 13.86 -5.94 16.63
C LYS A 100 14.51 -4.95 15.66
N ALA A 101 15.84 -4.99 15.56
CA ALA A 101 16.58 -4.11 14.66
C ALA A 101 16.36 -4.51 13.20
N ALA A 102 16.56 -5.77 12.85
CA ALA A 102 16.29 -6.28 11.52
C ALA A 102 14.81 -6.14 11.11
N ARG A 103 13.88 -6.38 12.06
CA ARG A 103 12.43 -6.16 11.80
C ARG A 103 12.13 -4.68 11.49
N ARG A 104 12.73 -3.72 12.19
CA ARG A 104 12.60 -2.28 11.87
C ARG A 104 13.19 -1.93 10.51
N GLN A 105 14.38 -2.48 10.18
CA GLN A 105 14.98 -2.27 8.86
C GLN A 105 14.10 -2.82 7.75
N GLN A 106 13.55 -4.02 7.92
CA GLN A 106 12.61 -4.58 6.96
C GLN A 106 11.34 -3.75 6.82
N PHE A 107 10.79 -3.23 7.92
CA PHE A 107 9.65 -2.33 7.87
C PHE A 107 9.98 -1.03 7.10
N ALA A 108 11.15 -0.46 7.32
CA ALA A 108 11.61 0.76 6.63
C ALA A 108 11.73 0.58 5.11
N ARG A 109 11.86 -0.66 4.60
CA ARG A 109 11.83 -0.94 3.16
C ARG A 109 10.51 -0.57 2.49
N ASN A 110 9.41 -0.46 3.25
CA ASN A 110 8.17 0.11 2.71
C ASN A 110 8.40 1.48 2.10
N PHE A 111 9.16 2.33 2.77
CA PHE A 111 9.47 3.70 2.35
C PHE A 111 10.55 3.77 1.25
N GLN A 112 11.06 2.62 0.85
CA GLN A 112 11.89 2.43 -0.35
C GLN A 112 11.14 1.65 -1.43
N PHE A 113 9.81 1.49 -1.29
CA PHE A 113 8.92 0.78 -2.22
C PHE A 113 9.39 -0.65 -2.53
N PHE A 114 10.17 -1.25 -1.62
CA PHE A 114 10.77 -2.58 -1.83
C PHE A 114 11.59 -2.71 -3.12
N GLY A 115 12.14 -1.60 -3.63
CA GLY A 115 12.90 -1.54 -4.88
C GLY A 115 12.06 -1.27 -6.14
N ALA A 116 10.76 -1.08 -6.02
CA ALA A 116 9.90 -0.78 -7.16
C ALA A 116 10.31 0.53 -7.87
N PRO A 117 10.22 0.57 -9.22
CA PRO A 117 10.54 1.74 -10.03
C PRO A 117 9.44 2.79 -10.07
N LEU A 118 8.21 2.44 -9.63
CA LEU A 118 7.08 3.35 -9.57
C LEU A 118 6.36 3.26 -8.22
N ALA A 119 5.82 4.41 -7.83
CA ALA A 119 4.87 4.55 -6.73
C ALA A 119 3.56 5.17 -7.24
N LEU A 120 2.45 4.75 -6.66
CA LEU A 120 1.15 5.39 -6.82
C LEU A 120 0.68 5.85 -5.45
N PHE A 121 0.19 7.09 -5.37
CA PHE A 121 -0.44 7.63 -4.18
C PHE A 121 -1.89 7.96 -4.47
N CYS A 122 -2.77 7.58 -3.55
CA CYS A 122 -4.18 7.91 -3.56
C CYS A 122 -4.47 8.89 -2.43
N THR A 123 -4.99 10.06 -2.78
CA THR A 123 -5.45 11.07 -1.84
C THR A 123 -6.97 11.25 -1.96
N VAL A 124 -7.60 11.74 -0.90
CA VAL A 124 -9.05 11.92 -0.82
C VAL A 124 -9.38 13.24 -0.11
N ASP A 125 -10.49 13.87 -0.47
CA ASP A 125 -11.01 15.04 0.26
C ASP A 125 -11.36 14.63 1.70
N ARG A 126 -10.94 15.44 2.69
CA ARG A 126 -11.10 15.19 4.14
C ARG A 126 -12.55 15.07 4.59
N ARG A 127 -13.49 15.61 3.80
CA ARG A 127 -14.94 15.53 4.07
C ARG A 127 -15.53 14.16 3.71
N MET A 128 -14.81 13.37 2.94
CA MET A 128 -15.23 12.02 2.53
C MET A 128 -15.12 11.04 3.70
N GLY A 129 -16.16 10.23 3.86
CA GLY A 129 -16.29 9.28 4.97
C GLY A 129 -16.14 7.81 4.53
N PRO A 130 -16.50 6.87 5.41
CA PRO A 130 -16.34 5.43 5.18
C PRO A 130 -16.92 4.91 3.86
N PRO A 131 -18.10 5.37 3.36
CA PRO A 131 -18.61 4.91 2.06
C PRO A 131 -17.66 5.27 0.90
N GLN A 132 -17.09 6.49 0.90
CA GLN A 132 -16.17 6.91 -0.15
C GLN A 132 -14.80 6.25 -0.02
N TRP A 133 -14.40 5.87 1.18
CA TRP A 133 -13.18 5.07 1.39
C TRP A 133 -13.33 3.67 0.80
N SER A 134 -14.54 3.07 0.82
CA SER A 134 -14.80 1.84 0.09
C SER A 134 -14.70 2.02 -1.43
N ASP A 135 -15.14 3.18 -1.97
CA ASP A 135 -14.97 3.52 -3.38
C ASP A 135 -13.48 3.56 -3.77
N LEU A 136 -12.62 4.14 -2.90
CA LEU A 136 -11.17 4.12 -3.10
C LEU A 136 -10.62 2.68 -3.15
N GLY A 137 -11.10 1.82 -2.24
CA GLY A 137 -10.72 0.41 -2.21
C GLY A 137 -11.08 -0.31 -3.53
N MET A 138 -12.27 -0.05 -4.10
CA MET A 138 -12.70 -0.60 -5.39
C MET A 138 -11.81 -0.11 -6.53
N TYR A 139 -11.50 1.18 -6.57
CA TYR A 139 -10.57 1.75 -7.55
C TYR A 139 -9.18 1.10 -7.47
N LEU A 140 -8.60 1.05 -6.27
CA LEU A 140 -7.28 0.47 -6.05
C LEU A 140 -7.22 -1.03 -6.37
N GLN A 141 -8.32 -1.77 -6.10
CA GLN A 141 -8.41 -3.18 -6.49
C GLN A 141 -8.42 -3.33 -8.01
N ASN A 142 -9.14 -2.47 -8.75
CA ASN A 142 -9.08 -2.44 -10.21
C ASN A 142 -7.65 -2.17 -10.71
N VAL A 143 -6.95 -1.19 -10.12
CA VAL A 143 -5.54 -0.93 -10.45
C VAL A 143 -4.71 -2.21 -10.28
N MET A 144 -4.82 -2.89 -9.14
CA MET A 144 -4.05 -4.10 -8.87
C MET A 144 -4.36 -5.24 -9.84
N LEU A 145 -5.60 -5.42 -10.26
CA LEU A 145 -5.99 -6.45 -11.23
C LEU A 145 -5.45 -6.13 -12.63
N LEU A 146 -5.59 -4.88 -13.08
CA LEU A 146 -5.08 -4.43 -14.38
C LEU A 146 -3.55 -4.47 -14.45
N LEU A 147 -2.86 -4.18 -13.34
CA LEU A 147 -1.42 -4.39 -13.24
C LEU A 147 -1.06 -5.85 -13.48
N ARG A 148 -1.81 -6.80 -12.86
CA ARG A 148 -1.57 -8.24 -13.07
C ARG A 148 -1.84 -8.68 -14.51
N GLU A 149 -2.87 -8.14 -15.15
CA GLU A 149 -3.16 -8.36 -16.57
C GLU A 149 -1.99 -7.91 -17.45
N ALA A 150 -1.37 -6.77 -17.12
CA ALA A 150 -0.22 -6.22 -17.82
C ALA A 150 1.13 -6.89 -17.45
N GLY A 151 1.13 -7.96 -16.65
CA GLY A 151 2.35 -8.65 -16.19
C GLY A 151 3.14 -7.88 -15.12
N LEU A 152 2.54 -6.88 -14.51
CA LEU A 152 3.09 -6.10 -13.41
C LEU A 152 2.57 -6.60 -12.06
N ASP A 153 3.27 -6.19 -11.01
CA ASP A 153 2.93 -6.49 -9.63
C ASP A 153 2.84 -5.23 -8.79
N SER A 154 2.23 -5.36 -7.61
CA SER A 154 2.07 -4.23 -6.69
C SER A 154 2.15 -4.63 -5.23
N CYS A 155 2.35 -3.63 -4.39
CA CYS A 155 2.19 -3.70 -2.94
C CYS A 155 1.46 -2.45 -2.45
N PRO A 156 0.17 -2.53 -2.07
CA PRO A 156 -0.48 -1.44 -1.35
C PRO A 156 0.17 -1.26 0.03
N GLN A 157 0.36 0.00 0.45
CA GLN A 157 1.19 0.37 1.59
C GLN A 157 0.51 1.47 2.41
N GLU A 158 -0.30 1.07 3.38
CA GLU A 158 -0.98 1.97 4.31
C GLU A 158 0.00 2.75 5.21
N CYS A 159 1.24 2.23 5.40
CA CYS A 159 2.25 2.86 6.23
C CYS A 159 2.62 4.29 5.80
N TRP A 160 2.35 4.70 4.56
CA TRP A 160 2.54 6.07 4.11
C TRP A 160 1.70 7.08 4.89
N ALA A 161 0.56 6.66 5.43
CA ALA A 161 -0.27 7.47 6.34
C ALA A 161 0.41 7.80 7.68
N MET A 162 1.56 7.18 7.98
CA MET A 162 2.38 7.55 9.14
C MET A 162 3.14 8.87 8.95
N TYR A 163 3.28 9.38 7.72
CA TYR A 163 4.01 10.61 7.42
C TYR A 163 3.17 11.59 6.59
N PRO A 164 1.97 11.98 7.07
CA PRO A 164 1.02 12.75 6.27
C PRO A 164 1.55 14.12 5.88
N GLU A 165 2.25 14.83 6.77
CA GLU A 165 2.76 16.17 6.49
C GLU A 165 3.95 16.14 5.52
N THR A 166 4.86 15.15 5.69
CA THR A 166 5.97 14.93 4.76
C THR A 166 5.42 14.63 3.36
N MET A 167 4.41 13.75 3.27
CA MET A 167 3.81 13.38 2.00
C MET A 167 3.00 14.52 1.39
N ARG A 168 2.28 15.29 2.19
CA ARG A 168 1.55 16.47 1.72
C ARG A 168 2.48 17.47 1.03
N ARG A 169 3.63 17.74 1.66
CA ARG A 169 4.66 18.65 1.09
C ARG A 169 5.25 18.08 -0.20
N PHE A 170 5.65 16.82 -0.19
CA PHE A 170 6.26 16.20 -1.37
C PHE A 170 5.29 16.13 -2.56
N LEU A 171 4.05 15.70 -2.33
CA LEU A 171 3.03 15.55 -3.37
C LEU A 171 2.39 16.90 -3.80
N GLY A 172 2.64 17.99 -3.08
CA GLY A 172 1.94 19.26 -3.29
C GLY A 172 0.43 19.15 -3.05
N THR A 173 0.04 18.24 -2.14
CA THR A 173 -1.38 18.00 -1.88
C THR A 173 -2.01 19.21 -1.14
N PRO A 174 -3.15 19.76 -1.62
CA PRO A 174 -3.79 20.89 -0.96
C PRO A 174 -4.36 20.48 0.41
N PRO A 175 -4.56 21.46 1.33
CA PRO A 175 -4.95 21.19 2.72
C PRO A 175 -6.26 20.42 2.90
N GLU A 176 -7.20 20.59 1.98
CA GLU A 176 -8.49 19.90 1.98
C GLU A 176 -8.41 18.40 1.64
N ARG A 177 -7.25 17.93 1.21
CA ARG A 177 -7.02 16.51 0.92
C ARG A 177 -6.08 15.87 1.93
N MET A 178 -6.29 14.58 2.16
CA MET A 178 -5.38 13.74 2.95
C MET A 178 -4.91 12.55 2.13
N LEU A 179 -3.76 12.01 2.51
CA LEU A 179 -3.24 10.77 1.93
C LEU A 179 -4.05 9.58 2.47
N PHE A 180 -4.64 8.81 1.56
CA PHE A 180 -5.32 7.56 1.91
C PHE A 180 -4.33 6.40 1.95
N THR A 181 -3.55 6.18 0.88
CA THR A 181 -2.56 5.09 0.83
C THR A 181 -1.55 5.31 -0.29
N GLY A 182 -0.42 4.59 -0.20
CA GLY A 182 0.53 4.43 -1.28
C GLY A 182 0.52 3.02 -1.84
N MET A 183 1.17 2.83 -3.00
CA MET A 183 1.32 1.53 -3.65
C MET A 183 2.65 1.49 -4.41
N ALA A 184 3.49 0.50 -4.12
CA ALA A 184 4.64 0.17 -4.93
C ALA A 184 4.20 -0.58 -6.20
N ILE A 185 4.80 -0.28 -7.36
CA ILE A 185 4.44 -0.87 -8.65
C ILE A 185 5.71 -1.20 -9.43
N GLY A 186 5.79 -2.43 -9.97
CA GLY A 186 6.91 -2.89 -10.77
C GLY A 186 6.78 -4.35 -11.19
N TYR A 187 7.89 -4.96 -11.58
CA TYR A 187 7.97 -6.39 -11.85
C TYR A 187 8.47 -7.10 -10.59
N ALA A 188 7.77 -8.15 -10.17
CA ALA A 188 8.20 -8.94 -9.02
C ALA A 188 9.59 -9.53 -9.24
N ASP A 189 10.45 -9.45 -8.23
CA ASP A 189 11.68 -10.22 -8.17
C ASP A 189 11.33 -11.66 -7.73
N PRO A 190 11.54 -12.67 -8.58
CA PRO A 190 11.20 -14.06 -8.26
C PRO A 190 12.08 -14.64 -7.14
N ASP A 191 13.27 -14.10 -6.93
CA ASP A 191 14.24 -14.58 -5.96
C ASP A 191 14.07 -13.91 -4.58
N ALA A 192 13.29 -12.85 -4.50
CA ALA A 192 13.04 -12.15 -3.25
C ALA A 192 12.28 -13.05 -2.24
N ALA A 193 12.91 -13.37 -1.11
CA ALA A 193 12.33 -14.23 -0.08
C ALA A 193 10.96 -13.73 0.44
N ALA A 194 10.77 -12.41 0.56
CA ALA A 194 9.51 -11.81 0.96
C ALA A 194 8.34 -12.15 0.01
N ASN A 195 8.64 -12.43 -1.27
CA ASN A 195 7.64 -12.76 -2.29
C ASN A 195 7.18 -14.23 -2.21
N ARG A 196 7.78 -15.05 -1.36
CA ARG A 196 7.32 -16.41 -1.09
C ARG A 196 6.06 -16.45 -0.22
N LEU A 197 5.77 -15.36 0.50
CA LEU A 197 4.60 -15.27 1.37
C LEU A 197 3.29 -15.43 0.58
N VAL A 198 2.50 -16.42 0.97
CA VAL A 198 1.11 -16.61 0.57
C VAL A 198 0.25 -16.49 1.82
N ALA A 199 -0.33 -15.31 2.02
CA ALA A 199 -1.17 -15.05 3.20
C ALA A 199 -2.43 -15.91 3.18
N GLN A 200 -2.70 -16.57 4.29
CA GLN A 200 -3.91 -17.38 4.49
C GLN A 200 -5.17 -16.52 4.39
N ARG A 201 -6.28 -17.17 4.12
CA ARG A 201 -7.62 -16.60 4.15
C ARG A 201 -8.50 -17.43 5.07
N ALA A 202 -9.46 -16.77 5.71
CA ALA A 202 -10.49 -17.46 6.43
C ALA A 202 -11.33 -18.32 5.48
N PRO A 203 -11.81 -19.50 5.93
CA PRO A 203 -12.79 -20.27 5.16
C PRO A 203 -14.07 -19.46 4.98
N VAL A 204 -14.80 -19.74 3.89
CA VAL A 204 -15.97 -18.93 3.50
C VAL A 204 -17.05 -18.88 4.58
N GLU A 205 -17.18 -19.93 5.35
CA GLU A 205 -18.17 -20.08 6.42
C GLU A 205 -17.95 -19.09 7.58
N GLU A 206 -16.72 -18.56 7.74
CA GLU A 206 -16.43 -17.57 8.77
C GLU A 206 -16.91 -16.15 8.41
N PHE A 207 -17.10 -15.84 7.11
CA PHE A 207 -17.42 -14.48 6.68
C PHE A 207 -18.62 -14.38 5.74
N ALA A 208 -19.18 -15.48 5.28
CA ALA A 208 -20.34 -15.51 4.40
C ALA A 208 -21.41 -16.47 4.91
N GLN A 209 -22.66 -16.05 4.81
CA GLN A 209 -23.83 -16.89 5.03
C GLN A 209 -24.65 -16.91 3.72
N PHE A 210 -24.98 -18.11 3.26
CA PHE A 210 -25.79 -18.31 2.08
C PHE A 210 -27.25 -18.56 2.51
N ILE A 211 -28.17 -17.71 2.08
CA ILE A 211 -29.58 -17.77 2.47
C ILE A 211 -30.42 -18.02 1.21
N GLY A 212 -31.12 -19.15 1.19
CA GLY A 212 -32.01 -19.50 0.09
C GLY A 212 -31.35 -20.03 -1.19
N ILE A 213 -30.05 -20.35 -1.12
CA ILE A 213 -29.30 -20.96 -2.23
C ILE A 213 -28.51 -22.16 -1.75
#